data_6068cfe28785c47f7077ce4ddf05d611
#
_entry.id   6068cfe28785c47f7077ce4ddf05d611
#
_cell.length_a   1.000
_cell.length_b   1.000
_cell.length_c   1.000
_cell.angle_alpha   90.00
_cell.angle_beta   90.00
_cell.angle_gamma   90.00
#
_symmetry.space_group_name_H-M   'P 1'
#
loop_
_entity.id
_entity.type
_entity.pdbx_description
1 polymer ?
#
loop_
_entity_poly.entity_id
_entity_poly.type
_entity_poly.pdbx_seq_one_letter_code
_entity_poly.pdbx_strand_id
1 'polypeptide(L)'
;VKILIADDDQISRMITKAAVEQSGHECIVAVDGDSAWQLYKEHSPEAVVTDLMMPGLNGLDLCRAIRAAEEDRYTYVILVTSHGSRKDVLAGMEAGADDYVTKPLDPFSLHIRLLAAQRITSLHADLARYRSALSEQARTDPLTKLHNRLKLAEDLGALHSGGVTGHNYCLAMVDVDNFKSYNDIYGHQAGDAALVAIASTLAGEVRKSDAVYRFGGEEFLLVLRDQEAPGARMVMERVRSAVQSLRIEHSGDPDGVLTISAGISAYTEGRRAGTEQLLREADLALYAAKASGRNRVSLADALRSE
;
A
#
# COMPACT_ATOMS: atom_id res chain seq x y z
N VAL A 1 24.39 4.63 9.68
CA VAL A 1 23.40 3.90 10.49
C VAL A 1 23.21 4.68 11.79
N LYS A 2 21.95 4.86 12.18
CA LYS A 2 21.56 5.51 13.44
C LYS A 2 21.43 4.43 14.53
N ILE A 3 22.17 4.59 15.62
CA ILE A 3 22.27 3.59 16.68
C ILE A 3 21.80 4.19 18.00
N LEU A 4 20.85 3.53 18.66
CA LEU A 4 20.43 3.86 20.01
C LEU A 4 21.29 3.09 21.00
N ILE A 5 21.86 3.80 21.96
CA ILE A 5 22.62 3.25 23.08
C ILE A 5 21.82 3.44 24.36
N ALA A 6 21.57 2.36 25.08
CA ALA A 6 20.89 2.38 26.37
C ALA A 6 21.77 1.71 27.44
N ASP A 7 22.19 2.46 28.43
CA ASP A 7 23.02 1.97 29.55
C ASP A 7 22.86 2.95 30.71
N ASP A 8 22.60 2.51 31.92
CA ASP A 8 22.44 3.35 33.11
C ASP A 8 23.79 3.80 33.69
N ASP A 9 24.87 3.04 33.45
CA ASP A 9 26.21 3.44 33.84
C ASP A 9 26.81 4.48 32.87
N GLN A 10 27.14 5.64 33.42
CA GLN A 10 27.68 6.77 32.64
C GLN A 10 28.99 6.44 31.91
N ILE A 11 29.88 5.68 32.56
CA ILE A 11 31.19 5.36 31.98
C ILE A 11 31.02 4.37 30.84
N SER A 12 30.27 3.31 31.07
CA SER A 12 29.95 2.31 30.03
C SER A 12 29.27 2.95 28.83
N ARG A 13 28.31 3.83 29.06
CA ARG A 13 27.60 4.59 28.03
C ARG A 13 28.54 5.50 27.20
N MET A 14 29.49 6.17 27.85
CA MET A 14 30.48 6.99 27.14
C MET A 14 31.44 6.13 26.28
N ILE A 15 31.90 4.99 26.78
CA ILE A 15 32.76 4.07 26.03
C ILE A 15 32.03 3.53 24.81
N THR A 16 30.78 3.07 24.98
CA THR A 16 29.94 2.57 23.89
C THR A 16 29.70 3.64 22.84
N LYS A 17 29.38 4.85 23.27
CA LYS A 17 29.19 6.01 22.37
C LYS A 17 30.45 6.28 21.54
N ALA A 18 31.59 6.40 22.20
CA ALA A 18 32.85 6.65 21.51
C ALA A 18 33.18 5.57 20.47
N ALA A 19 32.97 4.30 20.81
CA ALA A 19 33.21 3.17 19.90
C ALA A 19 32.26 3.21 18.69
N VAL A 20 30.99 3.55 18.86
CA VAL A 20 29.99 3.68 17.80
C VAL A 20 30.33 4.87 16.87
N GLU A 21 30.69 6.03 17.43
CA GLU A 21 31.08 7.22 16.67
C GLU A 21 32.38 7.01 15.89
N GLN A 22 33.37 6.33 16.48
CA GLN A 22 34.60 5.95 15.77
C GLN A 22 34.35 4.99 14.60
N SER A 23 33.30 4.20 14.69
CA SER A 23 32.83 3.33 13.60
C SER A 23 32.04 4.07 12.51
N GLY A 24 31.89 5.40 12.61
CA GLY A 24 31.25 6.24 11.62
C GLY A 24 29.70 6.22 11.67
N HIS A 25 29.14 5.90 12.84
CA HIS A 25 27.67 5.84 13.04
C HIS A 25 27.16 7.02 13.87
N GLU A 26 25.90 7.38 13.68
CA GLU A 26 25.19 8.38 14.46
C GLU A 26 24.63 7.75 15.75
N CYS A 27 24.81 8.43 16.90
CA CYS A 27 24.38 7.94 18.19
C CYS A 27 23.18 8.69 18.75
N ILE A 28 22.20 7.94 19.26
CA ILE A 28 21.17 8.40 20.19
C ILE A 28 21.48 7.75 21.52
N VAL A 29 21.34 8.48 22.62
CA VAL A 29 21.74 7.99 23.95
C VAL A 29 20.58 8.06 24.92
N ALA A 30 20.29 6.94 25.57
CA ALA A 30 19.34 6.78 26.67
C ALA A 30 20.06 6.41 27.98
N VAL A 31 19.53 6.83 29.09
CA VAL A 31 20.10 6.59 30.43
C VAL A 31 19.41 5.45 31.20
N ASP A 32 18.29 4.98 30.66
CA ASP A 32 17.46 3.88 31.20
C ASP A 32 16.61 3.26 30.08
N GLY A 33 15.93 2.18 30.40
CA GLY A 33 15.12 1.46 29.40
C GLY A 33 13.85 2.19 28.98
N ASP A 34 13.26 2.98 29.85
CA ASP A 34 12.03 3.73 29.54
C ASP A 34 12.32 4.87 28.55
N SER A 35 13.40 5.64 28.80
CA SER A 35 13.88 6.64 27.85
C SER A 35 14.34 6.01 26.53
N ALA A 36 14.98 4.84 26.57
CA ALA A 36 15.37 4.10 25.39
C ALA A 36 14.16 3.73 24.53
N TRP A 37 13.09 3.25 25.13
CA TRP A 37 11.86 2.92 24.43
C TRP A 37 11.19 4.15 23.79
N GLN A 38 11.18 5.31 24.46
CA GLN A 38 10.65 6.54 23.88
C GLN A 38 11.48 7.01 22.67
N LEU A 39 12.80 7.04 22.82
CA LEU A 39 13.72 7.43 21.74
C LEU A 39 13.68 6.43 20.56
N TYR A 40 13.48 5.14 20.84
CA TYR A 40 13.27 4.14 19.79
C TYR A 40 12.06 4.48 18.92
N LYS A 41 10.92 4.78 19.52
CA LYS A 41 9.68 5.13 18.83
C LYS A 41 9.81 6.44 18.03
N GLU A 42 10.52 7.43 18.60
CA GLU A 42 10.69 8.75 17.97
C GLU A 42 11.64 8.70 16.76
N HIS A 43 12.75 7.97 16.90
CA HIS A 43 13.86 8.05 15.95
C HIS A 43 13.99 6.82 15.04
N SER A 44 13.33 5.72 15.33
CA SER A 44 13.37 4.46 14.57
C SER A 44 14.81 4.05 14.18
N PRO A 45 15.72 3.82 15.15
CA PRO A 45 17.12 3.49 14.90
C PRO A 45 17.24 2.14 14.20
N GLU A 46 18.27 1.97 13.36
CA GLU A 46 18.55 0.72 12.68
C GLU A 46 19.23 -0.31 13.59
N ALA A 47 19.90 0.15 14.66
CA ALA A 47 20.45 -0.75 15.66
C ALA A 47 20.27 -0.19 17.07
N VAL A 48 20.23 -1.10 18.04
CA VAL A 48 20.17 -0.80 19.47
C VAL A 48 21.28 -1.57 20.17
N VAL A 49 22.08 -0.86 20.97
CA VAL A 49 23.05 -1.42 21.90
C VAL A 49 22.56 -1.14 23.30
N THR A 50 22.10 -2.15 24.01
CA THR A 50 21.46 -1.97 25.32
C THR A 50 22.09 -2.80 26.41
N ASP A 51 22.29 -2.23 27.58
CA ASP A 51 22.64 -3.01 28.76
C ASP A 51 21.49 -3.97 29.10
N LEU A 52 21.85 -5.14 29.59
CA LEU A 52 20.91 -6.14 30.05
C LEU A 52 20.17 -5.67 31.32
N MET A 53 20.86 -5.00 32.23
CA MET A 53 20.36 -4.59 33.53
C MET A 53 20.28 -3.07 33.60
N MET A 54 19.07 -2.54 33.53
CA MET A 54 18.80 -1.10 33.64
C MET A 54 17.56 -0.86 34.52
N PRO A 55 17.44 0.30 35.16
CA PRO A 55 16.21 0.73 35.83
C PRO A 55 15.04 0.85 34.84
N GLY A 56 13.83 0.62 35.33
CA GLY A 56 12.63 0.62 34.49
C GLY A 56 12.58 -0.60 33.56
N LEU A 57 12.51 -0.37 32.27
CA LEU A 57 12.57 -1.44 31.27
C LEU A 57 13.98 -2.02 31.19
N ASN A 58 14.19 -3.28 31.55
CA ASN A 58 15.48 -3.93 31.38
C ASN A 58 15.75 -4.25 29.90
N GLY A 59 17.00 -4.62 29.55
CA GLY A 59 17.39 -4.87 28.16
C GLY A 59 16.62 -5.99 27.46
N LEU A 60 16.19 -7.04 28.20
CA LEU A 60 15.37 -8.13 27.64
C LEU A 60 13.96 -7.66 27.29
N ASP A 61 13.36 -6.87 28.18
CA ASP A 61 12.01 -6.37 27.98
C ASP A 61 11.98 -5.28 26.89
N LEU A 62 13.03 -4.45 26.82
CA LEU A 62 13.24 -3.52 25.70
C LEU A 62 13.35 -4.27 24.37
N CYS A 63 14.13 -5.34 24.33
CA CYS A 63 14.26 -6.18 23.13
C CYS A 63 12.90 -6.75 22.71
N ARG A 64 12.12 -7.34 23.64
CA ARG A 64 10.77 -7.85 23.34
C ARG A 64 9.83 -6.76 22.84
N ALA A 65 9.88 -5.56 23.44
CA ALA A 65 9.08 -4.42 23.01
C ALA A 65 9.43 -3.98 21.57
N ILE A 66 10.73 -3.94 21.26
CA ILE A 66 11.20 -3.65 19.90
C ILE A 66 10.65 -4.69 18.92
N ARG A 67 10.81 -5.98 19.19
CA ARG A 67 10.31 -7.06 18.30
C ARG A 67 8.79 -7.01 18.10
N ALA A 68 8.05 -6.69 19.16
CA ALA A 68 6.60 -6.56 19.08
C ALA A 68 6.13 -5.35 18.26
N ALA A 69 6.96 -4.32 18.16
CA ALA A 69 6.68 -3.09 17.40
C ALA A 69 7.24 -3.08 15.97
N GLU A 70 8.03 -4.09 15.60
CA GLU A 70 8.56 -4.23 14.24
C GLU A 70 7.43 -4.58 13.26
N GLU A 71 7.23 -3.71 12.27
CA GLU A 71 6.33 -3.96 11.15
C GLU A 71 7.14 -4.23 9.87
N ASP A 72 7.60 -3.16 9.20
CA ASP A 72 8.35 -3.25 7.93
C ASP A 72 9.85 -2.96 8.09
N ARG A 73 10.29 -2.57 9.27
CA ARG A 73 11.69 -2.24 9.56
C ARG A 73 12.25 -3.19 10.60
N TYR A 74 13.40 -3.74 10.30
CA TYR A 74 14.16 -4.57 11.21
C TYR A 74 15.17 -3.74 11.98
N THR A 75 15.23 -3.88 13.30
CA THR A 75 16.20 -3.24 14.18
C THR A 75 17.15 -4.28 14.72
N TYR A 76 18.45 -4.13 14.51
CA TYR A 76 19.47 -5.04 15.05
C TYR A 76 19.72 -4.74 16.52
N VAL A 77 19.47 -5.70 17.42
CA VAL A 77 19.60 -5.53 18.88
C VAL A 77 20.82 -6.27 19.39
N ILE A 78 21.76 -5.52 19.98
CA ILE A 78 22.97 -6.02 20.66
C ILE A 78 22.78 -5.84 22.17
N LEU A 79 22.78 -6.93 22.91
CA LEU A 79 22.77 -6.89 24.38
C LEU A 79 24.19 -6.78 24.94
N VAL A 80 24.38 -5.88 25.90
CA VAL A 80 25.61 -5.74 26.67
C VAL A 80 25.40 -6.39 28.04
N THR A 81 26.28 -7.28 28.47
CA THR A 81 26.12 -8.00 29.72
C THR A 81 27.43 -8.06 30.52
N SER A 82 27.34 -7.91 31.83
CA SER A 82 28.48 -8.07 32.73
C SER A 82 28.84 -9.54 32.98
N HIS A 83 27.92 -10.46 32.77
CA HIS A 83 28.09 -11.89 32.97
C HIS A 83 27.71 -12.64 31.69
N GLY A 84 28.71 -13.13 30.97
CA GLY A 84 28.49 -13.98 29.78
C GLY A 84 28.07 -15.41 30.14
N SER A 85 27.17 -15.57 31.14
CA SER A 85 26.68 -16.90 31.45
C SER A 85 25.85 -17.46 30.31
N ARG A 86 25.93 -18.76 30.07
CA ARG A 86 25.12 -19.42 29.01
C ARG A 86 23.64 -19.14 29.16
N LYS A 87 23.16 -18.96 30.41
CA LYS A 87 21.75 -18.67 30.70
C LYS A 87 21.35 -17.28 30.26
N ASP A 88 22.19 -16.27 30.52
CA ASP A 88 21.88 -14.88 30.16
C ASP A 88 21.92 -14.69 28.63
N VAL A 89 22.89 -15.32 27.96
CA VAL A 89 22.97 -15.33 26.49
C VAL A 89 21.72 -15.98 25.89
N LEU A 90 21.33 -17.15 26.39
CA LEU A 90 20.13 -17.85 25.90
C LEU A 90 18.88 -16.99 26.10
N ALA A 91 18.70 -16.41 27.29
CA ALA A 91 17.57 -15.53 27.57
C ALA A 91 17.52 -14.29 26.66
N GLY A 92 18.68 -13.73 26.30
CA GLY A 92 18.80 -12.63 25.35
C GLY A 92 18.36 -13.04 23.93
N MET A 93 18.83 -14.17 23.46
CA MET A 93 18.46 -14.69 22.14
C MET A 93 16.98 -15.08 22.07
N GLU A 94 16.43 -15.67 23.14
CA GLU A 94 15.00 -15.97 23.24
C GLU A 94 14.13 -14.71 23.31
N ALA A 95 14.65 -13.60 23.85
CA ALA A 95 13.99 -12.31 23.82
C ALA A 95 14.02 -11.64 22.43
N GLY A 96 14.81 -12.20 21.49
CA GLY A 96 14.92 -11.72 20.12
C GLY A 96 16.13 -10.83 19.85
N ALA A 97 17.13 -10.82 20.72
CA ALA A 97 18.39 -10.14 20.43
C ALA A 97 19.16 -10.84 19.30
N ASP A 98 19.90 -10.07 18.50
CA ASP A 98 20.69 -10.57 17.37
C ASP A 98 22.09 -10.95 17.78
N ASP A 99 22.61 -10.25 18.80
CA ASP A 99 23.98 -10.46 19.26
C ASP A 99 24.14 -10.02 20.73
N TYR A 100 25.26 -10.33 21.32
CA TYR A 100 25.63 -9.88 22.64
C TYR A 100 27.11 -9.51 22.74
N VAL A 101 27.44 -8.63 23.68
CA VAL A 101 28.81 -8.23 24.03
C VAL A 101 28.98 -8.29 25.54
N THR A 102 30.12 -8.79 26.00
CA THR A 102 30.43 -8.81 27.44
C THR A 102 31.17 -7.55 27.87
N LYS A 103 30.88 -7.06 29.06
CA LYS A 103 31.68 -6.01 29.73
C LYS A 103 32.98 -6.63 30.30
N PRO A 104 34.14 -5.95 30.26
CA PRO A 104 34.33 -4.61 29.70
C PRO A 104 34.21 -4.61 28.18
N LEU A 105 33.54 -3.59 27.64
CA LEU A 105 33.29 -3.48 26.21
C LEU A 105 34.60 -3.27 25.46
N ASP A 106 34.90 -4.20 24.55
CA ASP A 106 35.99 -4.07 23.60
C ASP A 106 35.50 -3.34 22.34
N PRO A 107 36.06 -2.15 21.99
CA PRO A 107 35.63 -1.39 20.83
C PRO A 107 35.70 -2.17 19.51
N PHE A 108 36.73 -3.02 19.34
CA PHE A 108 36.86 -3.85 18.12
C PHE A 108 35.75 -4.91 18.04
N SER A 109 35.43 -5.53 19.14
CA SER A 109 34.36 -6.51 19.25
C SER A 109 33.00 -5.89 18.91
N LEU A 110 32.73 -4.67 19.37
CA LEU A 110 31.52 -3.92 19.03
C LEU A 110 31.51 -3.54 17.55
N HIS A 111 32.64 -3.06 17.02
CA HIS A 111 32.75 -2.67 15.60
C HIS A 111 32.38 -3.82 14.64
N ILE A 112 32.87 -5.03 14.89
CA ILE A 112 32.51 -6.20 14.06
C ILE A 112 31.00 -6.46 14.08
N ARG A 113 30.33 -6.32 15.24
CA ARG A 113 28.89 -6.51 15.37
C ARG A 113 28.09 -5.41 14.68
N LEU A 114 28.59 -4.17 14.73
CA LEU A 114 27.98 -3.07 13.99
C LEU A 114 28.09 -3.25 12.47
N LEU A 115 29.20 -3.85 11.97
CA LEU A 115 29.28 -4.23 10.57
C LEU A 115 28.26 -5.33 10.20
N ALA A 116 28.03 -6.29 11.08
CA ALA A 116 26.99 -7.30 10.88
C ALA A 116 25.59 -6.67 10.92
N ALA A 117 25.34 -5.78 11.90
CA ALA A 117 24.11 -5.02 12.01
C ALA A 117 23.80 -4.24 10.72
N GLN A 118 24.77 -3.50 10.20
CA GLN A 118 24.61 -2.73 8.97
C GLN A 118 24.26 -3.62 7.76
N ARG A 119 24.90 -4.78 7.63
CA ARG A 119 24.61 -5.71 6.54
C ARG A 119 23.20 -6.28 6.65
N ILE A 120 22.80 -6.71 7.84
CA ILE A 120 21.48 -7.32 8.08
C ILE A 120 20.37 -6.31 7.90
N THR A 121 20.48 -5.12 8.49
CA THR A 121 19.46 -4.07 8.35
C THR A 121 19.34 -3.59 6.90
N SER A 122 20.46 -3.50 6.15
CA SER A 122 20.43 -3.19 4.71
C SER A 122 19.71 -4.26 3.91
N LEU A 123 19.98 -5.55 4.17
CA LEU A 123 19.29 -6.67 3.49
C LEU A 123 17.77 -6.65 3.77
N HIS A 124 17.37 -6.37 5.02
CA HIS A 124 15.95 -6.25 5.37
C HIS A 124 15.29 -5.05 4.66
N ALA A 125 15.98 -3.91 4.58
CA ALA A 125 15.48 -2.74 3.86
C ALA A 125 15.33 -3.02 2.35
N ASP A 126 16.29 -3.74 1.75
CA ASP A 126 16.21 -4.17 0.36
C ASP A 126 15.03 -5.13 0.14
N LEU A 127 14.86 -6.11 1.03
CA LEU A 127 13.75 -7.04 0.96
C LEU A 127 12.39 -6.34 1.08
N ALA A 128 12.26 -5.38 2.01
CA ALA A 128 11.04 -4.58 2.15
C ALA A 128 10.73 -3.76 0.88
N ARG A 129 11.78 -3.15 0.26
CA ARG A 129 11.64 -2.44 -1.02
C ARG A 129 11.20 -3.36 -2.15
N TYR A 130 11.81 -4.54 -2.28
CA TYR A 130 11.43 -5.52 -3.31
C TYR A 130 10.00 -6.03 -3.10
N ARG A 131 9.60 -6.32 -1.87
CA ARG A 131 8.23 -6.74 -1.54
C ARG A 131 7.22 -5.65 -1.90
N SER A 132 7.51 -4.39 -1.58
CA SER A 132 6.64 -3.25 -1.94
C SER A 132 6.53 -3.08 -3.46
N ALA A 133 7.65 -3.15 -4.19
CA ALA A 133 7.66 -3.05 -5.65
C ALA A 133 6.89 -4.20 -6.33
N LEU A 134 7.08 -5.44 -5.86
CA LEU A 134 6.33 -6.60 -6.36
C LEU A 134 4.83 -6.46 -6.05
N SER A 135 4.48 -5.97 -4.86
CA SER A 135 3.10 -5.73 -4.47
C SER A 135 2.43 -4.68 -5.36
N GLU A 136 3.12 -3.59 -5.68
CA GLU A 136 2.63 -2.56 -6.60
C GLU A 136 2.48 -3.11 -8.03
N GLN A 137 3.45 -3.88 -8.51
CA GLN A 137 3.34 -4.55 -9.82
C GLN A 137 2.16 -5.53 -9.85
N ALA A 138 1.92 -6.27 -8.76
CA ALA A 138 0.79 -7.19 -8.68
C ALA A 138 -0.58 -6.48 -8.64
N ARG A 139 -0.63 -5.18 -8.31
CA ARG A 139 -1.84 -4.35 -8.21
C ARG A 139 -2.12 -3.48 -9.42
N THR A 140 -1.22 -3.48 -10.40
CA THR A 140 -1.30 -2.63 -11.60
C THR A 140 -1.52 -3.47 -12.85
N ASP A 141 -2.36 -3.01 -13.76
CA ASP A 141 -2.51 -3.62 -15.08
C ASP A 141 -1.30 -3.30 -15.98
N PRO A 142 -0.63 -4.30 -16.56
CA PRO A 142 0.61 -4.07 -17.29
C PRO A 142 0.43 -3.27 -18.58
N LEU A 143 -0.75 -3.32 -19.23
CA LEU A 143 -1.03 -2.60 -20.47
C LEU A 143 -1.39 -1.14 -20.19
N THR A 144 -2.43 -0.92 -19.39
CA THR A 144 -3.03 0.41 -19.20
C THR A 144 -2.38 1.21 -18.07
N LYS A 145 -1.59 0.57 -17.20
CA LYS A 145 -0.99 1.14 -15.98
C LYS A 145 -2.01 1.62 -14.94
N LEU A 146 -3.28 1.34 -15.13
CA LEU A 146 -4.32 1.52 -14.11
C LEU A 146 -4.21 0.46 -13.02
N HIS A 147 -4.87 0.68 -11.91
CA HIS A 147 -5.06 -0.37 -10.92
C HIS A 147 -5.83 -1.54 -11.53
N ASN A 148 -5.52 -2.76 -11.07
CA ASN A 148 -6.19 -3.97 -11.55
C ASN A 148 -7.29 -4.43 -10.58
N ARG A 149 -7.93 -5.56 -10.92
CA ARG A 149 -9.00 -6.16 -10.12
C ARG A 149 -8.58 -6.55 -8.70
N LEU A 150 -7.31 -6.90 -8.47
CA LEU A 150 -6.80 -7.22 -7.13
C LEU A 150 -6.82 -5.97 -6.24
N LYS A 151 -6.29 -4.86 -6.74
CA LYS A 151 -6.29 -3.58 -6.02
C LYS A 151 -7.72 -3.08 -5.76
N LEU A 152 -8.62 -3.26 -6.72
CA LEU A 152 -10.04 -2.95 -6.53
C LEU A 152 -10.64 -3.70 -5.34
N ALA A 153 -10.40 -5.01 -5.23
CA ALA A 153 -10.93 -5.82 -4.14
C ALA A 153 -10.44 -5.35 -2.76
N GLU A 154 -9.16 -4.98 -2.66
CA GLU A 154 -8.57 -4.41 -1.45
C GLU A 154 -9.21 -3.07 -1.09
N ASP A 155 -9.34 -2.16 -2.06
CA ASP A 155 -9.89 -0.82 -1.83
C ASP A 155 -11.36 -0.85 -1.45
N LEU A 156 -12.16 -1.70 -2.09
CA LEU A 156 -13.57 -1.90 -1.71
C LEU A 156 -13.70 -2.56 -0.34
N GLY A 157 -12.81 -3.51 0.00
CA GLY A 157 -12.74 -4.09 1.34
C GLY A 157 -12.44 -3.04 2.41
N ALA A 158 -11.49 -2.15 2.17
CA ALA A 158 -11.15 -1.05 3.07
C ALA A 158 -12.30 -0.05 3.25
N LEU A 159 -13.01 0.30 2.18
CA LEU A 159 -14.18 1.19 2.22
C LEU A 159 -15.32 0.61 3.07
N HIS A 160 -15.51 -0.73 3.06
CA HIS A 160 -16.56 -1.38 3.84
C HIS A 160 -16.15 -1.69 5.29
N SER A 161 -14.85 -2.00 5.54
CA SER A 161 -14.35 -2.39 6.87
C SER A 161 -14.00 -1.21 7.75
N GLY A 162 -13.79 -0.05 7.19
CA GLY A 162 -13.16 1.11 7.83
C GLY A 162 -14.02 1.88 8.78
N GLY A 163 -15.05 1.33 9.45
CA GLY A 163 -15.74 1.92 10.61
C GLY A 163 -16.08 3.43 10.55
N VAL A 164 -15.71 4.10 9.48
CA VAL A 164 -15.98 5.50 9.19
C VAL A 164 -17.37 5.55 8.57
N THR A 165 -18.37 5.60 9.43
CA THR A 165 -19.74 5.90 9.05
C THR A 165 -19.78 7.24 8.30
N GLY A 166 -20.37 7.28 7.12
CA GLY A 166 -20.70 8.54 6.45
C GLY A 166 -20.12 8.77 5.07
N HIS A 167 -19.54 7.79 4.38
CA HIS A 167 -19.05 8.02 3.01
C HIS A 167 -19.96 7.37 1.97
N ASN A 168 -20.68 8.20 1.24
CA ASN A 168 -21.35 7.79 0.01
C ASN A 168 -20.30 7.55 -1.07
N TYR A 169 -20.48 6.52 -1.89
CA TYR A 169 -19.67 6.33 -3.09
C TYR A 169 -20.49 5.65 -4.17
N CYS A 170 -20.06 5.83 -5.41
CA CYS A 170 -20.66 5.17 -6.56
C CYS A 170 -19.64 4.26 -7.25
N LEU A 171 -20.11 3.13 -7.77
CA LEU A 171 -19.38 2.26 -8.67
C LEU A 171 -19.91 2.47 -10.08
N ALA A 172 -19.00 2.74 -11.03
CA ALA A 172 -19.34 2.82 -12.43
C ALA A 172 -18.61 1.70 -13.20
N MET A 173 -19.35 0.70 -13.66
CA MET A 173 -18.86 -0.30 -14.57
C MET A 173 -18.88 0.26 -15.99
N VAL A 174 -17.78 0.16 -16.71
CA VAL A 174 -17.57 0.73 -18.04
C VAL A 174 -17.09 -0.37 -18.97
N ASP A 175 -17.56 -0.35 -20.21
CA ASP A 175 -17.12 -1.28 -21.25
C ASP A 175 -17.00 -0.54 -22.58
N VAL A 176 -15.97 -0.90 -23.36
CA VAL A 176 -15.73 -0.31 -24.68
C VAL A 176 -16.67 -0.94 -25.69
N ASP A 177 -17.51 -0.11 -26.30
CA ASP A 177 -18.53 -0.55 -27.23
C ASP A 177 -17.93 -1.20 -28.48
N ASN A 178 -18.49 -2.35 -28.86
CA ASN A 178 -18.10 -3.10 -30.05
C ASN A 178 -16.61 -3.41 -30.19
N PHE A 179 -15.87 -3.52 -29.04
CA PHE A 179 -14.42 -3.67 -29.03
C PHE A 179 -13.91 -4.96 -29.71
N LYS A 180 -14.67 -6.05 -29.63
CA LYS A 180 -14.34 -7.27 -30.37
C LYS A 180 -14.33 -7.01 -31.87
N SER A 181 -15.35 -6.32 -32.42
CA SER A 181 -15.40 -5.94 -33.84
C SER A 181 -14.25 -5.03 -34.23
N TYR A 182 -13.86 -4.12 -33.34
CA TYR A 182 -12.67 -3.28 -33.53
C TYR A 182 -11.40 -4.11 -33.70
N ASN A 183 -11.16 -5.07 -32.80
CA ASN A 183 -10.01 -5.97 -32.87
C ASN A 183 -10.02 -6.84 -34.14
N ASP A 184 -11.19 -7.30 -34.55
CA ASP A 184 -11.34 -8.11 -35.77
C ASP A 184 -10.99 -7.30 -37.06
N ILE A 185 -11.23 -5.99 -37.05
CA ILE A 185 -10.96 -5.09 -38.19
C ILE A 185 -9.51 -4.57 -38.17
N TYR A 186 -9.04 -4.08 -37.01
CA TYR A 186 -7.77 -3.34 -36.89
C TYR A 186 -6.63 -4.12 -36.27
N GLY A 187 -6.92 -5.30 -35.72
CA GLY A 187 -5.96 -6.17 -35.01
C GLY A 187 -5.74 -5.81 -33.55
N HIS A 188 -5.24 -6.77 -32.77
CA HIS A 188 -5.06 -6.65 -31.32
C HIS A 188 -4.09 -5.52 -30.92
N GLN A 189 -3.07 -5.21 -31.73
CA GLN A 189 -2.15 -4.11 -31.41
C GLN A 189 -2.85 -2.75 -31.45
N ALA A 190 -3.77 -2.54 -32.38
CA ALA A 190 -4.58 -1.34 -32.43
C ALA A 190 -5.56 -1.29 -31.25
N GLY A 191 -6.15 -2.45 -30.88
CA GLY A 191 -6.97 -2.58 -29.70
C GLY A 191 -6.24 -2.24 -28.40
N ASP A 192 -5.02 -2.72 -28.23
CA ASP A 192 -4.18 -2.39 -27.07
C ASP A 192 -3.89 -0.88 -27.01
N ALA A 193 -3.55 -0.25 -28.14
CA ALA A 193 -3.35 1.19 -28.21
C ALA A 193 -4.62 1.98 -27.86
N ALA A 194 -5.78 1.52 -28.34
CA ALA A 194 -7.07 2.11 -28.02
C ALA A 194 -7.39 2.00 -26.51
N LEU A 195 -7.17 0.82 -25.90
CA LEU A 195 -7.36 0.64 -24.45
C LEU A 195 -6.46 1.55 -23.62
N VAL A 196 -5.20 1.75 -24.02
CA VAL A 196 -4.28 2.68 -23.34
C VAL A 196 -4.78 4.12 -23.43
N ALA A 197 -5.25 4.56 -24.61
CA ALA A 197 -5.79 5.90 -24.81
C ALA A 197 -7.06 6.13 -23.97
N ILE A 198 -7.98 5.16 -23.98
CA ILE A 198 -9.21 5.20 -23.16
C ILE A 198 -8.85 5.23 -21.68
N ALA A 199 -7.98 4.36 -21.21
CA ALA A 199 -7.55 4.29 -19.80
C ALA A 199 -6.95 5.63 -19.32
N SER A 200 -6.12 6.26 -20.14
CA SER A 200 -5.53 7.56 -19.84
C SER A 200 -6.61 8.65 -19.74
N THR A 201 -7.61 8.61 -20.64
CA THR A 201 -8.74 9.55 -20.63
C THR A 201 -9.61 9.34 -19.37
N LEU A 202 -9.95 8.09 -19.04
CA LEU A 202 -10.70 7.78 -17.81
C LEU A 202 -10.00 8.35 -16.57
N ALA A 203 -8.67 8.12 -16.45
CA ALA A 203 -7.90 8.60 -15.32
C ALA A 203 -7.77 10.14 -15.27
N GLY A 204 -7.72 10.80 -16.45
CA GLY A 204 -7.62 12.26 -16.56
C GLY A 204 -8.92 13.00 -16.22
N GLU A 205 -10.06 12.34 -16.37
CA GLU A 205 -11.39 12.94 -16.18
C GLU A 205 -11.93 12.79 -14.73
N VAL A 206 -11.26 12.07 -13.85
CA VAL A 206 -11.68 11.89 -12.46
C VAL A 206 -10.80 12.67 -11.50
N ARG A 207 -11.28 12.87 -10.28
CA ARG A 207 -10.54 13.58 -9.22
C ARG A 207 -9.50 12.66 -8.58
N LYS A 208 -8.53 13.23 -7.87
CA LYS A 208 -7.53 12.45 -7.11
C LYS A 208 -8.13 11.55 -6.02
N SER A 209 -9.31 11.88 -5.52
CA SER A 209 -10.05 11.06 -4.54
C SER A 209 -10.70 9.84 -5.17
N ASP A 210 -10.96 9.87 -6.48
CA ASP A 210 -11.57 8.79 -7.22
C ASP A 210 -10.50 7.82 -7.72
N ALA A 211 -10.92 6.60 -8.07
CA ALA A 211 -9.99 5.61 -8.56
C ALA A 211 -10.54 4.89 -9.79
N VAL A 212 -9.64 4.57 -10.73
CA VAL A 212 -9.94 3.87 -11.98
C VAL A 212 -9.19 2.54 -12.01
N TYR A 213 -9.90 1.48 -12.36
CA TYR A 213 -9.39 0.13 -12.42
C TYR A 213 -9.66 -0.49 -13.77
N ARG A 214 -8.73 -1.29 -14.27
CA ARG A 214 -9.03 -2.23 -15.35
C ARG A 214 -9.61 -3.51 -14.73
N PHE A 215 -10.89 -3.76 -14.97
CA PHE A 215 -11.60 -4.88 -14.38
C PHE A 215 -11.31 -6.19 -15.12
N GLY A 216 -11.16 -6.14 -16.45
CA GLY A 216 -10.75 -7.26 -17.31
C GLY A 216 -11.02 -6.97 -18.77
N GLY A 217 -10.18 -7.48 -19.69
CA GLY A 217 -10.37 -7.28 -21.14
C GLY A 217 -10.51 -5.80 -21.51
N GLU A 218 -11.71 -5.45 -22.02
CA GLU A 218 -12.15 -4.10 -22.37
C GLU A 218 -12.98 -3.40 -21.28
N GLU A 219 -13.07 -4.00 -20.08
CA GLU A 219 -13.89 -3.50 -19.00
C GLU A 219 -13.06 -2.69 -17.99
N PHE A 220 -13.62 -1.56 -17.57
CA PHE A 220 -13.06 -0.70 -16.54
C PHE A 220 -14.09 -0.50 -15.41
N LEU A 221 -13.59 -0.18 -14.22
CA LEU A 221 -14.44 0.17 -13.08
C LEU A 221 -13.91 1.46 -12.44
N LEU A 222 -14.81 2.39 -12.16
CA LEU A 222 -14.49 3.61 -11.44
C LEU A 222 -15.15 3.59 -10.06
N VAL A 223 -14.40 3.98 -9.04
CA VAL A 223 -14.90 4.23 -7.69
C VAL A 223 -14.91 5.74 -7.49
N LEU A 224 -16.10 6.30 -7.46
CA LEU A 224 -16.35 7.73 -7.30
C LEU A 224 -16.71 8.00 -5.83
N ARG A 225 -15.80 8.57 -5.07
CA ARG A 225 -15.95 8.82 -3.62
C ARG A 225 -16.73 10.09 -3.35
N ASP A 226 -17.44 10.10 -2.23
CA ASP A 226 -18.22 11.24 -1.75
C ASP A 226 -19.19 11.77 -2.84
N GLN A 227 -19.85 10.83 -3.54
CA GLN A 227 -20.77 11.11 -4.63
C GLN A 227 -22.07 10.34 -4.46
N GLU A 228 -23.16 11.00 -4.87
CA GLU A 228 -24.48 10.39 -5.07
C GLU A 228 -24.70 10.07 -6.55
N ALA A 229 -25.70 9.23 -6.86
CA ALA A 229 -25.97 8.78 -8.21
C ALA A 229 -26.10 9.91 -9.26
N PRO A 230 -26.76 11.04 -9.01
CA PRO A 230 -26.84 12.14 -9.97
C PRO A 230 -25.48 12.78 -10.26
N GLY A 231 -24.65 12.97 -9.23
CA GLY A 231 -23.30 13.50 -9.37
C GLY A 231 -22.38 12.56 -10.14
N ALA A 232 -22.41 11.26 -9.79
CA ALA A 232 -21.69 10.23 -10.49
C ALA A 232 -22.07 10.14 -11.98
N ARG A 233 -23.37 10.28 -12.30
CA ARG A 233 -23.85 10.34 -13.68
C ARG A 233 -23.23 11.50 -14.46
N MET A 234 -23.18 12.69 -13.88
CA MET A 234 -22.55 13.85 -14.54
C MET A 234 -21.06 13.61 -14.82
N VAL A 235 -20.33 13.02 -13.87
CA VAL A 235 -18.92 12.64 -14.08
C VAL A 235 -18.81 11.64 -15.22
N MET A 236 -19.62 10.58 -15.21
CA MET A 236 -19.55 9.53 -16.23
C MET A 236 -19.98 10.00 -17.62
N GLU A 237 -20.94 10.92 -17.74
CA GLU A 237 -21.27 11.53 -19.04
C GLU A 237 -20.12 12.39 -19.59
N ARG A 238 -19.38 13.11 -18.72
CA ARG A 238 -18.18 13.83 -19.12
C ARG A 238 -17.10 12.85 -19.59
N VAL A 239 -16.84 11.77 -18.84
CA VAL A 239 -15.92 10.71 -19.18
C VAL A 239 -16.26 10.08 -20.54
N ARG A 240 -17.53 9.69 -20.73
CA ARG A 240 -18.04 9.14 -21.99
C ARG A 240 -17.77 10.08 -23.17
N SER A 241 -18.13 11.36 -23.00
CA SER A 241 -17.92 12.38 -24.03
C SER A 241 -16.44 12.61 -24.34
N ALA A 242 -15.58 12.58 -23.33
CA ALA A 242 -14.13 12.70 -23.50
C ALA A 242 -13.57 11.51 -24.31
N VAL A 243 -13.99 10.28 -24.03
CA VAL A 243 -13.60 9.10 -24.80
C VAL A 243 -14.08 9.21 -26.25
N GLN A 244 -15.34 9.57 -26.49
CA GLN A 244 -15.86 9.78 -27.85
C GLN A 244 -15.09 10.88 -28.59
N SER A 245 -14.60 11.91 -27.87
CA SER A 245 -13.82 13.02 -28.42
C SER A 245 -12.39 12.62 -28.83
N LEU A 246 -11.88 11.45 -28.43
CA LEU A 246 -10.63 10.88 -28.93
C LEU A 246 -10.71 10.56 -30.43
N ARG A 247 -11.92 10.39 -30.97
CA ARG A 247 -12.19 10.08 -32.36
C ARG A 247 -11.37 8.90 -32.91
N ILE A 248 -11.20 7.87 -32.09
CA ILE A 248 -10.57 6.62 -32.53
C ILE A 248 -11.49 5.99 -33.57
N GLU A 249 -11.07 5.97 -34.81
CA GLU A 249 -11.87 5.50 -35.95
C GLU A 249 -12.30 4.03 -35.78
N HIS A 250 -13.60 3.74 -35.95
CA HIS A 250 -14.16 2.41 -35.91
C HIS A 250 -15.19 2.22 -37.04
N SER A 251 -14.74 1.71 -38.19
CA SER A 251 -15.57 1.52 -39.36
C SER A 251 -16.70 0.51 -39.20
N GLY A 252 -16.63 -0.35 -38.20
CA GLY A 252 -17.67 -1.32 -37.82
C GLY A 252 -18.71 -0.82 -36.81
N ASP A 253 -18.61 0.43 -36.37
CA ASP A 253 -19.53 1.05 -35.43
C ASP A 253 -20.41 2.10 -36.14
N PRO A 254 -21.72 2.17 -35.81
CA PRO A 254 -22.61 3.18 -36.37
C PRO A 254 -22.18 4.64 -36.17
N ASP A 255 -21.52 4.91 -35.03
CA ASP A 255 -21.00 6.23 -34.68
C ASP A 255 -19.68 6.55 -35.39
N GLY A 256 -19.07 5.57 -36.10
CA GLY A 256 -17.81 5.71 -36.81
C GLY A 256 -16.56 5.84 -35.93
N VAL A 257 -16.73 5.81 -34.60
CA VAL A 257 -15.66 5.94 -33.61
C VAL A 257 -15.90 5.00 -32.41
N LEU A 258 -14.81 4.65 -31.75
CA LEU A 258 -14.92 3.92 -30.47
C LEU A 258 -15.61 4.77 -29.40
N THR A 259 -16.57 4.16 -28.73
CA THR A 259 -17.33 4.74 -27.62
C THR A 259 -17.29 3.82 -26.40
N ILE A 260 -17.83 4.28 -25.29
CA ILE A 260 -18.01 3.50 -24.06
C ILE A 260 -19.45 3.57 -23.58
N SER A 261 -19.91 2.47 -22.98
CA SER A 261 -21.12 2.44 -22.20
C SER A 261 -20.79 2.31 -20.71
N ALA A 262 -21.61 2.89 -19.84
CA ALA A 262 -21.40 2.82 -18.40
C ALA A 262 -22.68 2.51 -17.64
N GLY A 263 -22.55 1.71 -16.58
CA GLY A 263 -23.62 1.43 -15.61
C GLY A 263 -23.20 1.84 -14.20
N ILE A 264 -24.03 2.57 -13.50
CA ILE A 264 -23.71 3.13 -12.18
C ILE A 264 -24.60 2.51 -11.11
N SER A 265 -23.99 2.07 -10.00
CA SER A 265 -24.64 1.78 -8.73
C SER A 265 -24.14 2.73 -7.65
N ALA A 266 -24.99 3.02 -6.64
CA ALA A 266 -24.66 3.92 -5.55
C ALA A 266 -24.75 3.21 -4.20
N TYR A 267 -23.74 3.41 -3.38
CA TYR A 267 -23.78 3.13 -1.95
C TYR A 267 -24.08 4.41 -1.19
N THR A 268 -25.12 4.36 -0.37
CA THR A 268 -25.50 5.44 0.54
C THR A 268 -25.47 4.93 1.97
N GLU A 269 -25.17 5.79 2.91
CA GLU A 269 -25.18 5.46 4.33
C GLU A 269 -26.54 4.86 4.74
N GLY A 270 -26.49 3.77 5.52
CA GLY A 270 -27.70 3.02 5.92
C GLY A 270 -28.15 1.95 4.94
N ARG A 271 -27.62 1.91 3.74
CA ARG A 271 -27.89 0.82 2.78
C ARG A 271 -27.11 -0.43 3.15
N ARG A 272 -27.80 -1.52 3.47
CA ARG A 272 -27.18 -2.84 3.75
C ARG A 272 -26.84 -3.59 2.45
N ALA A 273 -26.09 -2.98 1.55
CA ALA A 273 -25.66 -3.62 0.33
C ALA A 273 -24.16 -3.95 0.42
N GLY A 274 -23.79 -5.20 0.23
CA GLY A 274 -22.39 -5.60 0.12
C GLY A 274 -21.79 -5.21 -1.23
N THR A 275 -20.46 -5.17 -1.32
CA THR A 275 -19.70 -4.83 -2.53
C THR A 275 -20.13 -5.64 -3.75
N GLU A 276 -20.39 -6.96 -3.59
CA GLU A 276 -20.83 -7.83 -4.69
C GLU A 276 -22.21 -7.44 -5.24
N GLN A 277 -23.10 -6.96 -4.38
CA GLN A 277 -24.41 -6.51 -4.82
C GLN A 277 -24.30 -5.22 -5.64
N LEU A 278 -23.46 -4.28 -5.20
CA LEU A 278 -23.21 -3.03 -5.93
C LEU A 278 -22.59 -3.28 -7.30
N LEU A 279 -21.63 -4.20 -7.38
CA LEU A 279 -21.02 -4.61 -8.65
C LEU A 279 -22.07 -5.22 -9.60
N ARG A 280 -22.94 -6.11 -9.10
CA ARG A 280 -24.03 -6.69 -9.91
C ARG A 280 -25.02 -5.61 -10.39
N GLU A 281 -25.35 -4.65 -9.56
CA GLU A 281 -26.25 -3.55 -9.94
C GLU A 281 -25.62 -2.66 -11.00
N ALA A 282 -24.33 -2.34 -10.89
CA ALA A 282 -23.61 -1.58 -11.92
C ALA A 282 -23.54 -2.35 -13.26
N ASP A 283 -23.32 -3.66 -13.21
CA ASP A 283 -23.28 -4.53 -14.40
C ASP A 283 -24.64 -4.59 -15.09
N LEU A 284 -25.74 -4.75 -14.35
CA LEU A 284 -27.11 -4.70 -14.90
C LEU A 284 -27.41 -3.36 -15.55
N ALA A 285 -26.98 -2.25 -14.95
CA ALA A 285 -27.13 -0.93 -15.53
C ALA A 285 -26.28 -0.76 -16.79
N LEU A 286 -25.08 -1.30 -16.85
CA LEU A 286 -24.23 -1.35 -18.04
C LEU A 286 -24.90 -2.15 -19.17
N TYR A 287 -25.45 -3.31 -18.83
CA TYR A 287 -26.21 -4.12 -19.81
C TYR A 287 -27.40 -3.32 -20.40
N ALA A 288 -28.15 -2.59 -19.56
CA ALA A 288 -29.24 -1.74 -20.01
C ALA A 288 -28.73 -0.59 -20.92
N ALA A 289 -27.57 0.02 -20.61
CA ALA A 289 -26.94 1.02 -21.45
C ALA A 289 -26.61 0.45 -22.85
N LYS A 290 -26.00 -0.74 -22.91
CA LYS A 290 -25.68 -1.44 -24.16
C LYS A 290 -26.93 -1.82 -24.95
N ALA A 291 -27.96 -2.36 -24.30
CA ALA A 291 -29.24 -2.75 -24.93
C ALA A 291 -30.02 -1.54 -25.49
N SER A 292 -29.89 -0.38 -24.87
CA SER A 292 -30.57 0.86 -25.27
C SER A 292 -29.87 1.61 -26.42
N GLY A 293 -28.77 1.05 -27.00
CA GLY A 293 -28.10 1.61 -28.16
C GLY A 293 -26.68 2.11 -27.89
N ARG A 294 -26.03 1.67 -26.79
CA ARG A 294 -24.65 2.00 -26.44
C ARG A 294 -24.33 3.49 -26.30
N ASN A 295 -23.04 3.85 -26.15
CA ASN A 295 -22.56 5.23 -26.05
C ASN A 295 -23.38 6.06 -25.02
N ARG A 296 -23.63 5.51 -23.83
CA ARG A 296 -24.44 6.14 -22.78
C ARG A 296 -24.15 5.67 -21.38
N VAL A 297 -24.73 6.40 -20.42
CA VAL A 297 -24.64 6.10 -19.01
C VAL A 297 -26.04 5.74 -18.47
N SER A 298 -26.17 4.61 -17.77
CA SER A 298 -27.40 4.17 -17.11
C SER A 298 -27.20 4.06 -15.58
N LEU A 299 -28.25 4.31 -14.83
CA LEU A 299 -28.30 4.16 -13.36
C LEU A 299 -29.03 2.88 -12.99
N ALA A 300 -28.56 2.18 -11.96
CA ALA A 300 -29.20 0.97 -11.44
C ALA A 300 -30.62 1.19 -10.90
N ASP A 301 -30.89 2.37 -10.32
CA ASP A 301 -32.21 2.68 -9.76
C ASP A 301 -33.29 2.93 -10.84
N ALA A 302 -32.88 3.29 -12.06
CA ALA A 302 -33.81 3.46 -13.18
C ALA A 302 -34.45 2.10 -13.61
N LEU A 303 -33.82 0.97 -13.26
CA LEU A 303 -34.31 -0.36 -13.60
C LEU A 303 -35.34 -0.94 -12.60
N ARG A 304 -35.55 -0.29 -11.45
CA ARG A 304 -36.54 -0.69 -10.43
C ARG A 304 -37.90 -0.05 -10.61
N SER A 305 -38.04 0.84 -11.58
CA SER A 305 -39.25 1.66 -11.82
C SER A 305 -40.08 1.16 -13.02
N GLU A 306 -39.65 0.06 -13.67
CA GLU A 306 -40.39 -0.69 -14.68
C GLU A 306 -40.79 -2.09 -14.12
#